data_593e41f3aef4a10b419408880d3cfe53
#
_entry.id   593e41f3aef4a10b419408880d3cfe53
#
_cell.length_a   1.000
_cell.length_b   1.000
_cell.length_c   1.000
_cell.angle_alpha   90.00
_cell.angle_beta   90.00
_cell.angle_gamma   90.00
#
_symmetry.space_group_name_H-M   'P 1'
#
loop_
_entity.id
_entity.type
_entity.pdbx_description
1 polymer ?
#
loop_
_entity_poly.entity_id
_entity_poly.type
_entity_poly.pdbx_seq_one_letter_code
_entity_poly.pdbx_strand_id
1 'polypeptide(L)'
;MASAAGAITRLARVAGPAAVPAILYGAYKQNAVAAIEAFFTGPGRTSRIVALVVVLWNWKSLPLAWTYRVINGMISHLLVRNLHTYTPDKLFQPIKTETHVTLLEVDYNIHKSNSTYFADLDVSRTHLVGHLLARGLRAISSNASTKLVMDPSDPSRPARGAFGVVLGGVQCSFKKELKPYQRYEMWSRILSWDRKWLYIVTHYVDKGAVKSGAKPEDWEKKIHASAVSKYVFKIGRLTVHPAVLIEASGLLPERPGGWVKVENGLGEEPNGAAANGHAAPESAVWDWKRTEKERLKGLEYAEHLASLDGLLDQFEPGEDGPLGVFGPG
;
A
#
# COMPACT_ATOMS: atom_id res chain seq x y z
N MET A 1 1.97 17.85 8.31
CA MET A 1 1.52 16.46 8.42
C MET A 1 2.61 15.66 9.12
N ALA A 2 2.30 15.00 10.24
CA ALA A 2 3.27 14.21 10.98
C ALA A 2 3.58 12.93 10.18
N SER A 3 4.86 12.53 10.12
CA SER A 3 5.26 11.28 9.46
C SER A 3 4.56 10.09 10.12
N ALA A 4 4.31 9.02 9.34
CA ALA A 4 3.73 7.79 9.88
C ALA A 4 4.55 7.24 11.06
N ALA A 5 5.88 7.35 11.03
CA ALA A 5 6.76 7.03 12.16
C ALA A 5 6.53 7.96 13.36
N GLY A 6 6.32 9.27 13.13
CA GLY A 6 5.96 10.23 14.18
C GLY A 6 4.57 10.01 14.75
N ALA A 7 3.62 9.55 13.91
CA ALA A 7 2.27 9.19 14.36
C ALA A 7 2.28 7.90 15.19
N ILE A 8 3.02 6.87 14.75
CA ILE A 8 3.20 5.63 15.51
C ILE A 8 3.88 5.90 16.85
N THR A 9 4.92 6.74 16.87
CA THR A 9 5.62 7.11 18.10
C THR A 9 4.73 7.92 19.05
N ARG A 10 3.86 8.79 18.51
CA ARG A 10 2.89 9.54 19.34
C ARG A 10 1.76 8.66 19.86
N LEU A 11 1.18 7.78 19.01
CA LEU A 11 0.17 6.81 19.43
C LEU A 11 0.73 5.81 20.46
N ALA A 12 1.93 5.31 20.29
CA ALA A 12 2.59 4.44 21.25
C ALA A 12 2.91 5.15 22.56
N ARG A 13 3.23 6.45 22.54
CA ARG A 13 3.46 7.24 23.76
C ARG A 13 2.19 7.58 24.52
N VAL A 14 1.07 7.75 23.82
CA VAL A 14 -0.19 8.20 24.45
C VAL A 14 -1.08 7.03 24.86
N ALA A 15 -1.16 5.96 24.05
CA ALA A 15 -2.07 4.84 24.32
C ALA A 15 -1.40 3.62 24.97
N GLY A 16 -0.09 3.43 24.79
CA GLY A 16 0.58 2.20 25.20
C GLY A 16 0.78 2.00 26.70
N PRO A 17 1.30 2.98 27.44
CA PRO A 17 1.68 2.74 28.85
C PRO A 17 0.51 2.68 29.83
N ALA A 18 -0.62 3.35 29.54
CA ALA A 18 -1.72 3.50 30.48
C ALA A 18 -2.91 2.56 30.20
N ALA A 19 -3.17 2.22 28.94
CA ALA A 19 -4.34 1.41 28.59
C ALA A 19 -4.22 -0.05 29.02
N VAL A 20 -3.06 -0.67 28.88
CA VAL A 20 -2.84 -2.06 29.29
C VAL A 20 -2.93 -2.23 30.81
N PRO A 21 -2.25 -1.42 31.65
CA PRO A 21 -2.44 -1.48 33.08
C PRO A 21 -3.86 -1.19 33.52
N ALA A 22 -4.57 -0.24 32.89
CA ALA A 22 -5.95 0.08 33.24
C ALA A 22 -6.92 -1.07 32.92
N ILE A 23 -6.74 -1.76 31.80
CA ILE A 23 -7.51 -2.96 31.42
C ILE A 23 -7.22 -4.11 32.41
N LEU A 24 -5.95 -4.36 32.70
CA LEU A 24 -5.54 -5.40 33.65
C LEU A 24 -6.03 -5.12 35.05
N TYR A 25 -6.00 -3.86 35.51
CA TYR A 25 -6.51 -3.46 36.78
C TYR A 25 -8.04 -3.53 36.85
N GLY A 26 -8.74 -3.15 35.78
CA GLY A 26 -10.19 -3.32 35.65
C GLY A 26 -10.61 -4.79 35.67
N ALA A 27 -9.89 -5.64 34.94
CA ALA A 27 -10.11 -7.08 34.86
C ALA A 27 -9.85 -7.76 36.26
N TYR A 28 -8.82 -7.34 36.94
CA TYR A 28 -8.50 -7.80 38.30
C TYR A 28 -9.61 -7.40 39.33
N LYS A 29 -10.08 -6.16 39.28
CA LYS A 29 -11.15 -5.68 40.16
C LYS A 29 -12.53 -6.27 39.91
N GLN A 30 -12.84 -6.64 38.67
CA GLN A 30 -14.19 -7.11 38.28
C GLN A 30 -14.36 -8.63 38.36
N ASN A 31 -13.43 -9.37 38.94
CA ASN A 31 -13.50 -10.84 38.91
C ASN A 31 -13.81 -11.37 37.50
N ALA A 32 -12.88 -11.13 36.56
CA ALA A 32 -13.05 -11.42 35.14
C ALA A 32 -13.54 -12.84 34.83
N VAL A 33 -13.17 -13.80 35.68
CA VAL A 33 -13.63 -15.20 35.53
C VAL A 33 -15.15 -15.30 35.75
N ALA A 34 -15.69 -14.67 36.80
CA ALA A 34 -17.13 -14.67 37.06
C ALA A 34 -17.89 -13.90 35.96
N ALA A 35 -17.33 -12.81 35.44
CA ALA A 35 -17.92 -12.07 34.31
C ALA A 35 -17.97 -12.91 33.04
N ILE A 36 -16.90 -13.63 32.73
CA ILE A 36 -16.83 -14.57 31.58
C ILE A 36 -17.85 -15.70 31.77
N GLU A 37 -17.88 -16.30 32.96
CA GLU A 37 -18.85 -17.35 33.27
C GLU A 37 -20.28 -16.85 33.11
N ALA A 38 -20.62 -15.71 33.71
CA ALA A 38 -21.92 -15.07 33.58
C ALA A 38 -22.28 -14.74 32.11
N PHE A 39 -21.30 -14.34 31.31
CA PHE A 39 -21.51 -14.08 29.88
C PHE A 39 -21.99 -15.33 29.13
N PHE A 40 -21.43 -16.50 29.45
CA PHE A 40 -21.75 -17.76 28.76
C PHE A 40 -22.88 -18.56 29.41
N THR A 41 -23.21 -18.34 30.68
CA THR A 41 -24.17 -19.15 31.40
C THR A 41 -25.42 -18.39 31.89
N GLY A 42 -25.32 -17.07 32.13
CA GLY A 42 -26.41 -16.26 32.68
C GLY A 42 -27.60 -16.04 31.71
N PRO A 43 -28.68 -15.42 32.21
CA PRO A 43 -29.82 -15.07 31.36
C PRO A 43 -29.42 -14.28 30.13
N GLY A 44 -29.99 -14.60 28.95
CA GLY A 44 -29.62 -13.98 27.68
C GLY A 44 -28.31 -14.49 27.05
N ARG A 45 -27.76 -15.61 27.55
CA ARG A 45 -26.52 -16.20 27.01
C ARG A 45 -26.55 -16.38 25.49
N THR A 46 -27.66 -16.87 24.95
CA THR A 46 -27.80 -17.16 23.51
C THR A 46 -27.59 -15.91 22.66
N SER A 47 -28.27 -14.80 23.01
CA SER A 47 -28.11 -13.55 22.26
C SER A 47 -26.70 -12.97 22.39
N ARG A 48 -26.06 -13.08 23.56
CA ARG A 48 -24.66 -12.65 23.74
C ARG A 48 -23.67 -13.49 22.93
N ILE A 49 -23.87 -14.84 22.90
CA ILE A 49 -23.03 -15.73 22.09
C ILE A 49 -23.22 -15.42 20.61
N VAL A 50 -24.47 -15.24 20.13
CA VAL A 50 -24.74 -14.86 18.74
C VAL A 50 -24.07 -13.52 18.40
N ALA A 51 -24.22 -12.51 19.27
CA ALA A 51 -23.57 -11.21 19.07
C ALA A 51 -22.04 -11.35 19.01
N LEU A 52 -21.43 -12.13 19.91
CA LEU A 52 -20.00 -12.39 19.90
C LEU A 52 -19.55 -13.08 18.59
N VAL A 53 -20.29 -14.07 18.13
CA VAL A 53 -20.00 -14.77 16.85
C VAL A 53 -20.09 -13.77 15.68
N VAL A 54 -21.10 -12.92 15.63
CA VAL A 54 -21.24 -11.88 14.59
C VAL A 54 -20.06 -10.91 14.64
N VAL A 55 -19.67 -10.45 15.84
CA VAL A 55 -18.52 -9.55 16.02
C VAL A 55 -17.22 -10.22 15.54
N LEU A 56 -16.94 -11.44 15.99
CA LEU A 56 -15.74 -12.16 15.62
C LEU A 56 -15.69 -12.47 14.11
N TRP A 57 -16.82 -12.79 13.52
CA TRP A 57 -16.90 -13.07 12.07
C TRP A 57 -16.68 -11.82 11.21
N ASN A 58 -17.01 -10.66 11.77
CA ASN A 58 -16.85 -9.38 11.09
C ASN A 58 -15.66 -8.55 11.63
N TRP A 59 -14.73 -9.17 12.37
CA TRP A 59 -13.70 -8.46 13.13
C TRP A 59 -12.89 -7.46 12.28
N LYS A 60 -12.60 -7.79 11.00
CA LYS A 60 -11.82 -6.93 10.12
C LYS A 60 -12.52 -5.63 9.71
N SER A 61 -13.83 -5.58 9.86
CA SER A 61 -14.68 -4.41 9.56
C SER A 61 -15.09 -3.62 10.80
N LEU A 62 -14.63 -4.05 11.98
CA LEU A 62 -14.87 -3.31 13.22
C LEU A 62 -14.07 -2.01 13.25
N PRO A 63 -14.52 -1.00 14.05
CA PRO A 63 -13.74 0.21 14.29
C PRO A 63 -12.30 -0.11 14.70
N LEU A 64 -11.34 0.62 14.14
CA LEU A 64 -9.89 0.46 14.34
C LEU A 64 -9.27 -0.84 13.80
N ALA A 65 -10.03 -1.81 13.32
CA ALA A 65 -9.48 -3.05 12.75
C ALA A 65 -8.59 -2.77 11.53
N TRP A 66 -8.98 -1.84 10.66
CA TRP A 66 -8.15 -1.38 9.57
C TRP A 66 -6.82 -0.79 10.06
N THR A 67 -6.88 0.11 11.03
CA THR A 67 -5.69 0.74 11.64
C THR A 67 -4.75 -0.32 12.22
N TYR A 68 -5.31 -1.28 12.98
CA TYR A 68 -4.55 -2.40 13.53
C TYR A 68 -3.87 -3.22 12.43
N ARG A 69 -4.58 -3.59 11.36
CA ARG A 69 -4.05 -4.41 10.26
C ARG A 69 -2.89 -3.70 9.54
N VAL A 70 -3.03 -2.40 9.26
CA VAL A 70 -1.98 -1.60 8.61
C VAL A 70 -0.77 -1.43 9.54
N ILE A 71 -0.97 -1.04 10.80
CA ILE A 71 0.11 -0.87 11.77
C ILE A 71 0.83 -2.19 12.01
N ASN A 72 0.10 -3.30 12.18
CA ASN A 72 0.69 -4.63 12.37
C ASN A 72 1.53 -5.05 11.15
N GLY A 73 1.07 -4.78 9.93
CA GLY A 73 1.85 -4.98 8.71
C GLY A 73 3.15 -4.16 8.72
N MET A 74 3.08 -2.89 9.06
CA MET A 74 4.27 -2.02 9.15
C MET A 74 5.25 -2.51 10.22
N ILE A 75 4.79 -2.78 11.43
CA ILE A 75 5.62 -3.28 12.53
C ILE A 75 6.25 -4.62 12.15
N SER A 76 5.46 -5.55 11.60
CA SER A 76 5.92 -6.87 11.20
C SER A 76 7.09 -6.79 10.22
N HIS A 77 6.99 -5.97 9.16
CA HIS A 77 8.02 -5.88 8.13
C HIS A 77 9.20 -4.97 8.50
N LEU A 78 8.94 -3.88 9.24
CA LEU A 78 9.98 -2.90 9.52
C LEU A 78 10.74 -3.15 10.82
N LEU A 79 10.14 -3.84 11.80
CA LEU A 79 10.74 -4.01 13.12
C LEU A 79 10.95 -5.48 13.52
N VAL A 80 10.02 -6.38 13.18
CA VAL A 80 10.05 -7.76 13.69
C VAL A 80 10.75 -8.74 12.75
N ARG A 81 10.41 -8.70 11.47
CA ARG A 81 10.95 -9.65 10.49
C ARG A 81 12.36 -9.27 10.08
N ASN A 82 13.17 -10.28 9.80
CA ASN A 82 14.44 -10.08 9.14
C ASN A 82 14.25 -9.47 7.76
N LEU A 83 15.14 -8.54 7.42
CA LEU A 83 15.10 -7.93 6.09
C LEU A 83 15.50 -8.95 5.04
N HIS A 84 14.60 -9.20 4.12
CA HIS A 84 14.91 -10.00 2.95
C HIS A 84 15.78 -9.21 1.97
N THR A 85 16.72 -9.89 1.35
CA THR A 85 17.52 -9.35 0.24
C THR A 85 17.01 -10.02 -1.02
N TYR A 86 16.46 -9.22 -1.90
CA TYR A 86 16.00 -9.66 -3.21
C TYR A 86 16.95 -9.20 -4.30
N THR A 87 17.04 -9.98 -5.35
CA THR A 87 17.75 -9.64 -6.58
C THR A 87 16.87 -8.79 -7.49
N PRO A 88 17.43 -7.99 -8.43
CA PRO A 88 16.67 -7.09 -9.29
C PRO A 88 15.55 -7.77 -10.11
N ASP A 89 15.68 -9.05 -10.42
CA ASP A 89 14.65 -9.83 -11.13
C ASP A 89 13.33 -9.99 -10.33
N LYS A 90 13.35 -9.69 -9.03
CA LYS A 90 12.17 -9.76 -8.14
C LYS A 90 11.40 -8.43 -8.06
N LEU A 91 11.93 -7.34 -8.60
CA LEU A 91 11.35 -6.00 -8.48
C LEU A 91 9.86 -5.94 -8.87
N PHE A 92 9.49 -6.57 -9.97
CA PHE A 92 8.13 -6.57 -10.51
C PHE A 92 7.32 -7.81 -10.10
N GLN A 93 7.87 -8.68 -9.26
CA GLN A 93 7.12 -9.85 -8.81
C GLN A 93 6.06 -9.45 -7.78
N PRO A 94 4.86 -10.06 -7.85
CA PRO A 94 3.79 -9.76 -6.91
C PRO A 94 4.03 -10.41 -5.55
N ILE A 95 3.54 -9.74 -4.52
CA ILE A 95 3.21 -10.39 -3.24
C ILE A 95 1.74 -10.78 -3.24
N LYS A 96 1.40 -11.77 -2.45
CA LYS A 96 0.03 -12.25 -2.26
C LYS A 96 -0.44 -12.00 -0.84
N THR A 97 -1.63 -11.41 -0.70
CA THR A 97 -2.36 -11.33 0.56
C THR A 97 -3.73 -11.97 0.41
N GLU A 98 -4.25 -12.56 1.47
CA GLU A 98 -5.54 -13.24 1.45
C GLU A 98 -6.51 -12.62 2.45
N THR A 99 -7.78 -12.58 2.09
CA THR A 99 -8.86 -12.14 2.97
C THR A 99 -10.21 -12.71 2.50
N HIS A 100 -11.29 -12.26 3.11
CA HIS A 100 -12.66 -12.64 2.74
C HIS A 100 -13.59 -11.44 2.88
N VAL A 101 -14.74 -11.51 2.23
CA VAL A 101 -15.81 -10.52 2.38
C VAL A 101 -16.53 -10.77 3.70
N THR A 102 -16.63 -9.77 4.57
CA THR A 102 -17.44 -9.84 5.78
C THR A 102 -18.86 -9.33 5.51
N LEU A 103 -19.81 -9.64 6.38
CA LEU A 103 -21.18 -9.17 6.22
C LEU A 103 -21.28 -7.63 6.26
N LEU A 104 -20.46 -6.97 7.09
CA LEU A 104 -20.43 -5.51 7.21
C LEU A 104 -19.79 -4.81 6.00
N GLU A 105 -19.24 -5.56 5.05
CA GLU A 105 -18.74 -5.02 3.78
C GLU A 105 -19.74 -5.18 2.63
N VAL A 106 -20.87 -5.79 2.88
CA VAL A 106 -21.90 -6.08 1.86
C VAL A 106 -22.83 -4.87 1.73
N ASP A 107 -23.09 -4.44 0.51
CA ASP A 107 -24.03 -3.38 0.19
C ASP A 107 -25.44 -3.92 -0.13
N TYR A 108 -26.34 -3.02 -0.53
CA TYR A 108 -27.73 -3.35 -0.85
C TYR A 108 -27.88 -4.31 -2.05
N ASN A 109 -26.85 -4.45 -2.89
CA ASN A 109 -26.83 -5.41 -4.01
C ASN A 109 -26.40 -6.82 -3.57
N ILE A 110 -26.19 -7.03 -2.26
CA ILE A 110 -25.79 -8.32 -1.66
C ILE A 110 -24.40 -8.80 -2.16
N HIS A 111 -23.51 -7.87 -2.46
CA HIS A 111 -22.09 -8.16 -2.73
C HIS A 111 -21.17 -7.14 -2.07
N LYS A 112 -19.85 -7.39 -2.10
CA LYS A 112 -18.86 -6.51 -1.48
C LYS A 112 -18.98 -5.10 -2.05
N SER A 113 -19.29 -4.13 -1.17
CA SER A 113 -19.36 -2.72 -1.52
C SER A 113 -18.02 -2.22 -2.10
N ASN A 114 -18.09 -1.48 -3.20
CA ASN A 114 -16.93 -0.94 -3.90
C ASN A 114 -16.01 -0.11 -2.99
N SER A 115 -16.57 0.64 -2.04
CA SER A 115 -15.81 1.44 -1.09
C SER A 115 -14.92 0.60 -0.17
N THR A 116 -15.33 -0.62 0.16
CA THR A 116 -14.62 -1.49 1.12
C THR A 116 -13.39 -2.18 0.51
N TYR A 117 -13.24 -2.17 -0.82
CA TYR A 117 -12.03 -2.68 -1.48
C TYR A 117 -10.79 -1.89 -1.07
N PHE A 118 -10.91 -0.58 -0.87
CA PHE A 118 -9.78 0.30 -0.55
C PHE A 118 -9.16 -0.01 0.81
N ALA A 119 -9.95 -0.42 1.81
CA ALA A 119 -9.43 -0.80 3.12
C ALA A 119 -8.52 -2.05 3.04
N ASP A 120 -8.91 -3.05 2.27
CA ASP A 120 -8.09 -4.24 2.06
C ASP A 120 -6.88 -3.93 1.17
N LEU A 121 -7.04 -3.03 0.19
CA LEU A 121 -5.97 -2.55 -0.67
C LEU A 121 -4.85 -1.87 0.13
N ASP A 122 -5.19 -1.03 1.12
CA ASP A 122 -4.21 -0.41 2.01
C ASP A 122 -3.36 -1.44 2.74
N VAL A 123 -3.99 -2.49 3.24
CA VAL A 123 -3.28 -3.59 3.92
C VAL A 123 -2.35 -4.32 2.96
N SER A 124 -2.82 -4.66 1.76
CA SER A 124 -2.01 -5.37 0.77
C SER A 124 -0.79 -4.54 0.33
N ARG A 125 -0.98 -3.25 0.06
CA ARG A 125 0.10 -2.33 -0.30
C ARG A 125 1.10 -2.13 0.84
N THR A 126 0.63 -2.09 2.09
CA THR A 126 1.51 -2.04 3.26
C THR A 126 2.41 -3.27 3.32
N HIS A 127 1.87 -4.45 3.04
CA HIS A 127 2.68 -5.67 2.96
C HIS A 127 3.67 -5.63 1.80
N LEU A 128 3.28 -5.14 0.60
CA LEU A 128 4.19 -5.02 -0.54
C LEU A 128 5.35 -4.10 -0.22
N VAL A 129 5.04 -2.86 0.15
CA VAL A 129 6.06 -1.82 0.40
C VAL A 129 6.95 -2.20 1.58
N GLY A 130 6.33 -2.70 2.67
CA GLY A 130 7.06 -3.13 3.86
C GLY A 130 7.92 -4.38 3.64
N HIS A 131 7.54 -5.29 2.74
CA HIS A 131 8.29 -6.51 2.47
C HIS A 131 9.41 -6.29 1.45
N LEU A 132 9.08 -5.66 0.33
CA LEU A 132 10.00 -5.50 -0.79
C LEU A 132 10.99 -4.35 -0.60
N LEU A 133 10.53 -3.23 -0.03
CA LEU A 133 11.30 -1.99 0.07
C LEU A 133 11.81 -1.68 1.49
N ALA A 134 11.70 -2.62 2.44
CA ALA A 134 12.05 -2.40 3.85
C ALA A 134 13.48 -1.85 4.04
N ARG A 135 14.47 -2.34 3.27
CA ARG A 135 15.86 -1.89 3.35
C ARG A 135 15.99 -0.42 2.94
N GLY A 136 15.42 -0.06 1.81
CA GLY A 136 15.41 1.32 1.32
C GLY A 136 14.64 2.26 2.25
N LEU A 137 13.50 1.82 2.79
CA LEU A 137 12.72 2.58 3.76
C LEU A 137 13.54 2.88 5.02
N ARG A 138 14.27 1.90 5.57
CA ARG A 138 15.15 2.09 6.72
C ARG A 138 16.32 3.02 6.38
N ALA A 139 16.95 2.81 5.22
CA ALA A 139 18.09 3.61 4.78
C ALA A 139 17.71 5.08 4.62
N ILE A 140 16.56 5.39 3.98
CA ILE A 140 16.08 6.76 3.81
C ILE A 140 15.58 7.35 5.13
N SER A 141 14.97 6.56 6.01
CA SER A 141 14.57 7.04 7.33
C SER A 141 15.76 7.49 8.18
N SER A 142 16.94 6.94 7.90
CA SER A 142 18.22 7.29 8.53
C SER A 142 19.09 8.19 7.64
N ASN A 143 18.49 9.05 6.81
CA ASN A 143 19.18 9.85 5.79
C ASN A 143 20.31 10.72 6.34
N ALA A 144 20.23 11.14 7.61
CA ALA A 144 21.30 11.90 8.26
C ALA A 144 22.64 11.13 8.29
N SER A 145 22.58 9.79 8.39
CA SER A 145 23.75 8.91 8.39
C SER A 145 24.06 8.31 7.03
N THR A 146 23.03 7.93 6.27
CA THR A 146 23.19 7.26 4.97
C THR A 146 23.49 8.21 3.83
N LYS A 147 23.09 9.49 3.96
CA LYS A 147 23.31 10.56 2.97
C LYS A 147 22.81 10.20 1.56
N LEU A 148 21.75 9.41 1.46
CA LEU A 148 21.18 8.97 0.18
C LEU A 148 20.50 10.09 -0.58
N VAL A 149 19.95 11.05 0.14
CA VAL A 149 19.26 12.22 -0.43
C VAL A 149 19.89 13.47 0.12
N MET A 150 20.47 14.28 -0.76
CA MET A 150 21.12 15.54 -0.41
C MET A 150 20.12 16.70 -0.46
N ASP A 151 20.41 17.77 0.26
CA ASP A 151 19.62 19.00 0.23
C ASP A 151 19.88 19.73 -1.11
N PRO A 152 18.85 20.01 -1.92
CA PRO A 152 19.05 20.73 -3.18
C PRO A 152 19.63 22.12 -3.01
N SER A 153 19.44 22.74 -1.84
CA SER A 153 19.96 24.09 -1.52
C SER A 153 21.42 24.05 -1.04
N ASP A 154 21.86 22.91 -0.51
CA ASP A 154 23.23 22.71 -0.03
C ASP A 154 23.64 21.24 -0.25
N PRO A 155 24.19 20.91 -1.43
CA PRO A 155 24.57 19.54 -1.78
C PRO A 155 25.63 18.90 -0.88
N SER A 156 26.25 19.68 0.02
CA SER A 156 27.18 19.14 1.02
C SER A 156 26.46 18.49 2.22
N ARG A 157 25.17 18.73 2.39
CA ARG A 157 24.39 18.28 3.53
C ARG A 157 23.27 17.33 3.13
N PRO A 158 23.01 16.30 3.96
CA PRO A 158 21.86 15.45 3.74
C PRO A 158 20.55 16.20 3.97
N ALA A 159 19.54 15.92 3.15
CA ALA A 159 18.19 16.45 3.32
C ALA A 159 17.66 16.12 4.72
N ARG A 160 17.04 17.12 5.37
CA ARG A 160 16.53 17.03 6.74
C ARG A 160 15.00 17.00 6.78
N GLY A 161 14.47 16.29 7.76
CA GLY A 161 13.04 16.21 8.01
C GLY A 161 12.58 14.78 8.29
N ALA A 162 11.31 14.63 8.65
CA ALA A 162 10.72 13.32 8.84
C ALA A 162 10.48 12.65 7.48
N PHE A 163 10.89 11.39 7.36
CA PHE A 163 10.55 10.56 6.21
C PHE A 163 9.05 10.22 6.23
N GLY A 164 8.41 10.30 5.08
CA GLY A 164 7.01 9.98 4.91
C GLY A 164 6.71 9.31 3.58
N VAL A 165 5.76 8.39 3.62
CA VAL A 165 5.16 7.74 2.45
C VAL A 165 3.72 8.24 2.35
N VAL A 166 3.37 8.84 1.23
CA VAL A 166 2.05 9.48 1.03
C VAL A 166 1.37 8.87 -0.18
N LEU A 167 0.14 8.41 -0.01
CA LEU A 167 -0.72 8.01 -1.10
C LEU A 167 -1.21 9.27 -1.83
N GLY A 168 -0.90 9.38 -3.12
CA GLY A 168 -1.29 10.52 -3.95
C GLY A 168 -2.59 10.30 -4.71
N GLY A 169 -2.93 9.03 -4.98
CA GLY A 169 -4.15 8.69 -5.68
C GLY A 169 -4.33 7.19 -5.80
N VAL A 170 -5.56 6.77 -6.01
CA VAL A 170 -5.95 5.38 -6.24
C VAL A 170 -7.14 5.33 -7.17
N GLN A 171 -7.09 4.42 -8.13
CA GLN A 171 -8.19 4.10 -9.04
C GLN A 171 -8.45 2.59 -8.97
N CYS A 172 -9.70 2.19 -8.97
CA CYS A 172 -10.11 0.79 -8.99
C CYS A 172 -11.16 0.56 -10.08
N SER A 173 -10.92 -0.43 -10.92
CA SER A 173 -11.87 -0.91 -11.93
C SER A 173 -12.46 -2.23 -11.43
N PHE A 174 -13.79 -2.29 -11.32
CA PHE A 174 -14.53 -3.46 -10.88
C PHE A 174 -15.07 -4.22 -12.09
N LYS A 175 -14.79 -5.51 -12.16
CA LYS A 175 -15.16 -6.37 -13.30
C LYS A 175 -16.17 -7.44 -12.92
N LYS A 176 -16.08 -7.97 -11.71
CA LYS A 176 -16.91 -9.05 -11.20
C LYS A 176 -17.14 -8.86 -9.71
N GLU A 177 -18.34 -9.15 -9.25
CA GLU A 177 -18.71 -9.06 -7.85
C GLU A 177 -17.99 -10.09 -6.97
N LEU A 178 -17.74 -9.72 -5.71
CA LEU A 178 -17.32 -10.61 -4.64
C LEU A 178 -18.53 -10.85 -3.72
N LYS A 179 -18.93 -12.10 -3.57
CA LYS A 179 -20.10 -12.52 -2.78
C LYS A 179 -19.81 -12.43 -1.27
N PRO A 180 -20.85 -12.34 -0.42
CA PRO A 180 -20.66 -12.44 1.03
C PRO A 180 -19.87 -13.70 1.40
N TYR A 181 -18.94 -13.55 2.34
CA TYR A 181 -18.03 -14.58 2.83
C TYR A 181 -17.09 -15.23 1.80
N GLN A 182 -17.13 -14.79 0.54
CA GLN A 182 -16.19 -15.27 -0.47
C GLN A 182 -14.76 -14.91 -0.05
N ARG A 183 -13.87 -15.91 -0.13
CA ARG A 183 -12.42 -15.73 0.05
C ARG A 183 -11.79 -15.29 -1.26
N TYR A 184 -10.86 -14.35 -1.20
CA TYR A 184 -10.12 -13.87 -2.35
C TYR A 184 -8.68 -13.53 -1.98
N GLU A 185 -7.86 -13.43 -3.01
CA GLU A 185 -6.46 -13.04 -2.93
C GLU A 185 -6.26 -11.68 -3.58
N MET A 186 -5.34 -10.91 -3.04
CA MET A 186 -4.84 -9.69 -3.67
C MET A 186 -3.40 -9.91 -4.06
N TRP A 187 -3.12 -9.70 -5.34
CA TRP A 187 -1.81 -9.80 -5.94
C TRP A 187 -1.31 -8.40 -6.25
N SER A 188 -0.43 -7.88 -5.39
CA SER A 188 0.12 -6.53 -5.47
C SER A 188 1.56 -6.56 -5.92
N ARG A 189 1.93 -5.71 -6.90
CA ARG A 189 3.30 -5.56 -7.36
C ARG A 189 3.60 -4.11 -7.72
N ILE A 190 4.89 -3.76 -7.76
CA ILE A 190 5.32 -2.51 -8.40
C ILE A 190 4.96 -2.60 -9.87
N LEU A 191 4.26 -1.58 -10.38
CA LEU A 191 3.91 -1.43 -11.77
C LEU A 191 4.99 -0.64 -12.51
N SER A 192 5.34 0.53 -11.97
CA SER A 192 6.31 1.44 -12.55
C SER A 192 6.69 2.54 -11.54
N TRP A 193 7.56 3.44 -11.96
CA TRP A 193 7.86 4.71 -11.27
C TRP A 193 8.29 5.76 -12.26
N ASP A 194 8.07 7.02 -11.88
CA ASP A 194 8.60 8.22 -12.53
C ASP A 194 9.45 9.05 -11.55
N ARG A 195 9.73 10.31 -11.88
CA ARG A 195 10.51 11.21 -11.03
C ARG A 195 9.88 11.43 -9.63
N LYS A 196 8.55 11.36 -9.53
CA LYS A 196 7.80 11.71 -8.32
C LYS A 196 7.09 10.51 -7.70
N TRP A 197 6.49 9.66 -8.54
CA TRP A 197 5.54 8.66 -8.12
C TRP A 197 6.08 7.23 -8.24
N LEU A 198 5.79 6.40 -7.25
CA LEU A 198 5.83 4.96 -7.35
C LEU A 198 4.42 4.44 -7.60
N TYR A 199 4.23 3.67 -8.66
CA TYR A 199 2.95 3.09 -9.02
C TYR A 199 2.90 1.61 -8.63
N ILE A 200 1.77 1.23 -8.00
CA ILE A 200 1.50 -0.14 -7.56
C ILE A 200 0.22 -0.60 -8.22
N VAL A 201 0.24 -1.77 -8.84
CA VAL A 201 -0.97 -2.45 -9.34
C VAL A 201 -1.34 -3.60 -8.40
N THR A 202 -2.64 -3.76 -8.15
CA THR A 202 -3.20 -4.84 -7.34
C THR A 202 -4.38 -5.46 -8.08
N HIS A 203 -4.37 -6.79 -8.22
CA HIS A 203 -5.49 -7.56 -8.76
C HIS A 203 -6.18 -8.33 -7.64
N TYR A 204 -7.51 -8.25 -7.58
CA TYR A 204 -8.35 -9.06 -6.71
C TYR A 204 -8.78 -10.30 -7.47
N VAL A 205 -8.45 -11.48 -6.96
CA VAL A 205 -8.56 -12.75 -7.68
C VAL A 205 -9.23 -13.79 -6.79
N ASP A 206 -9.98 -14.70 -7.37
CA ASP A 206 -10.52 -15.86 -6.64
C ASP A 206 -9.39 -16.59 -5.89
N LYS A 207 -9.65 -17.00 -4.65
CA LYS A 207 -8.67 -17.75 -3.86
C LYS A 207 -8.24 -19.03 -4.56
N GLY A 208 -6.92 -19.21 -4.71
CA GLY A 208 -6.32 -20.39 -5.32
C GLY A 208 -6.51 -20.48 -6.84
N ALA A 209 -6.98 -19.41 -7.48
CA ALA A 209 -7.21 -19.40 -8.92
C ALA A 209 -5.92 -19.34 -9.73
N VAL A 210 -4.89 -18.67 -9.21
CA VAL A 210 -3.60 -18.55 -9.84
C VAL A 210 -2.67 -19.63 -9.31
N LYS A 211 -2.34 -20.58 -10.15
CA LYS A 211 -1.33 -21.60 -9.88
C LYS A 211 -0.03 -21.23 -10.56
N SER A 212 1.10 -21.62 -9.98
CA SER A 212 2.40 -21.48 -10.62
C SER A 212 2.39 -22.14 -12.01
N GLY A 213 2.81 -21.42 -13.04
CA GLY A 213 2.82 -21.94 -14.42
C GLY A 213 1.48 -21.87 -15.18
N ALA A 214 0.41 -21.33 -14.57
CA ALA A 214 -0.86 -21.15 -15.27
C ALA A 214 -0.75 -20.10 -16.40
N LYS A 215 -1.45 -20.33 -17.50
CA LYS A 215 -1.45 -19.41 -18.66
C LYS A 215 -2.25 -18.13 -18.36
N PRO A 216 -1.86 -16.96 -18.92
CA PRO A 216 -2.55 -15.68 -18.70
C PRO A 216 -4.04 -15.71 -19.04
N GLU A 217 -4.46 -16.42 -20.06
CA GLU A 217 -5.85 -16.52 -20.52
C GLU A 217 -6.80 -17.08 -19.47
N ASP A 218 -6.27 -17.89 -18.55
CA ASP A 218 -7.05 -18.45 -17.45
C ASP A 218 -7.27 -17.46 -16.29
N TRP A 219 -6.50 -16.37 -16.24
CA TRP A 219 -6.53 -15.43 -15.11
C TRP A 219 -7.60 -14.35 -15.26
N GLU A 220 -7.81 -13.87 -16.49
CA GLU A 220 -8.75 -12.74 -16.74
C GLU A 220 -10.16 -13.02 -16.23
N LYS A 221 -10.63 -14.24 -16.42
CA LYS A 221 -11.97 -14.67 -15.95
C LYS A 221 -12.09 -14.76 -14.43
N LYS A 222 -10.98 -14.73 -13.71
CA LYS A 222 -10.89 -14.91 -12.25
C LYS A 222 -10.56 -13.61 -11.52
N ILE A 223 -10.33 -12.52 -12.26
CA ILE A 223 -10.08 -11.19 -11.72
C ILE A 223 -11.42 -10.50 -11.43
N HIS A 224 -11.63 -10.11 -10.18
CA HIS A 224 -12.80 -9.36 -9.72
C HIS A 224 -12.63 -7.86 -9.89
N ALA A 225 -11.43 -7.35 -9.57
CA ALA A 225 -11.10 -5.94 -9.67
C ALA A 225 -9.61 -5.75 -9.88
N SER A 226 -9.25 -4.60 -10.45
CA SER A 226 -7.86 -4.17 -10.61
C SER A 226 -7.73 -2.73 -10.15
N ALA A 227 -6.76 -2.47 -9.28
CA ALA A 227 -6.50 -1.15 -8.76
C ALA A 227 -5.08 -0.69 -9.09
N VAL A 228 -4.91 0.59 -9.41
CA VAL A 228 -3.62 1.26 -9.53
C VAL A 228 -3.54 2.35 -8.49
N SER A 229 -2.39 2.47 -7.83
CA SER A 229 -2.14 3.45 -6.77
C SER A 229 -0.83 4.16 -7.01
N LYS A 230 -0.75 5.47 -6.74
CA LYS A 230 0.48 6.25 -6.82
C LYS A 230 0.92 6.74 -5.44
N TYR A 231 2.19 6.54 -5.12
CA TYR A 231 2.81 6.94 -3.87
C TYR A 231 3.95 7.91 -4.10
N VAL A 232 4.10 8.88 -3.20
CA VAL A 232 5.25 9.77 -3.15
C VAL A 232 6.01 9.59 -1.84
N PHE A 233 7.33 9.62 -1.93
CA PHE A 233 8.24 9.58 -0.79
C PHE A 233 8.74 10.99 -0.48
N LYS A 234 8.79 11.34 0.79
CA LYS A 234 9.20 12.68 1.21
C LYS A 234 10.16 12.63 2.39
N ILE A 235 11.13 13.56 2.40
CA ILE A 235 11.90 13.94 3.58
C ILE A 235 11.55 15.40 3.88
N GLY A 236 10.77 15.63 4.94
CA GLY A 236 10.18 16.94 5.20
C GLY A 236 9.31 17.40 4.03
N ARG A 237 9.72 18.47 3.33
CA ARG A 237 9.04 19.01 2.14
C ARG A 237 9.62 18.48 0.82
N LEU A 238 10.83 17.92 0.85
CA LEU A 238 11.51 17.43 -0.34
C LEU A 238 10.86 16.12 -0.82
N THR A 239 10.62 16.03 -2.12
CA THR A 239 10.20 14.79 -2.78
C THR A 239 11.42 13.94 -3.10
N VAL A 240 11.39 12.69 -2.71
CA VAL A 240 12.45 11.69 -2.97
C VAL A 240 12.07 10.90 -4.20
N HIS A 241 12.99 10.83 -5.17
CA HIS A 241 12.81 10.02 -6.37
C HIS A 241 12.67 8.54 -5.99
N PRO A 242 11.64 7.81 -6.47
CA PRO A 242 11.41 6.41 -6.09
C PRO A 242 12.60 5.48 -6.37
N ALA A 243 13.36 5.75 -7.44
CA ALA A 243 14.53 4.94 -7.77
C ALA A 243 15.57 4.92 -6.62
N VAL A 244 15.73 6.01 -5.86
CA VAL A 244 16.64 6.03 -4.69
C VAL A 244 16.22 4.98 -3.65
N LEU A 245 14.93 4.86 -3.41
CA LEU A 245 14.39 3.87 -2.48
C LEU A 245 14.56 2.43 -2.99
N ILE A 246 14.26 2.22 -4.28
CA ILE A 246 14.35 0.91 -4.92
C ILE A 246 15.81 0.46 -4.99
N GLU A 247 16.73 1.36 -5.34
CA GLU A 247 18.18 1.11 -5.38
C GLU A 247 18.73 0.80 -3.98
N ALA A 248 18.38 1.60 -2.97
CA ALA A 248 18.75 1.35 -1.58
C ALA A 248 18.15 0.02 -1.03
N SER A 249 17.15 -0.53 -1.68
CA SER A 249 16.60 -1.86 -1.42
C SER A 249 17.37 -2.98 -2.13
N GLY A 250 18.33 -2.67 -3.00
CA GLY A 250 19.10 -3.63 -3.80
C GLY A 250 18.33 -4.22 -4.98
N LEU A 251 17.29 -3.53 -5.44
CA LEU A 251 16.37 -4.03 -6.48
C LEU A 251 16.61 -3.42 -7.86
N LEU A 252 17.53 -2.48 -8.00
CA LEU A 252 17.91 -1.94 -9.29
C LEU A 252 19.27 -2.50 -9.70
N PRO A 253 19.39 -3.02 -10.94
CA PRO A 253 20.69 -3.39 -11.50
C PRO A 253 21.51 -2.13 -11.81
N GLU A 254 22.81 -2.28 -11.86
CA GLU A 254 23.70 -1.19 -12.25
C GLU A 254 23.33 -0.66 -13.64
N ARG A 255 23.21 0.66 -13.77
CA ARG A 255 22.90 1.36 -15.01
C ARG A 255 23.97 2.40 -15.32
N PRO A 256 24.52 2.44 -16.54
CA PRO A 256 25.41 3.52 -16.96
C PRO A 256 24.74 4.89 -16.79
N GLY A 257 25.35 5.79 -16.02
CA GLY A 257 24.78 7.10 -15.68
C GLY A 257 23.77 7.10 -14.53
N GLY A 258 23.56 5.97 -13.84
CA GLY A 258 22.64 5.84 -12.72
C GLY A 258 21.16 5.82 -13.10
N TRP A 259 20.28 5.66 -12.10
CA TRP A 259 18.82 5.66 -12.25
C TRP A 259 18.21 7.04 -12.00
N VAL A 260 18.95 7.95 -11.37
CA VAL A 260 18.57 9.33 -11.12
C VAL A 260 19.65 10.22 -11.70
N LYS A 261 19.37 10.93 -12.80
CA LYS A 261 20.28 11.93 -13.32
C LYS A 261 20.23 13.18 -12.44
N VAL A 262 21.35 13.52 -11.84
CA VAL A 262 21.56 14.80 -11.17
C VAL A 262 22.18 15.76 -12.19
N GLU A 263 21.38 16.36 -13.04
CA GLU A 263 21.77 17.54 -13.79
C GLU A 263 20.98 18.75 -13.29
N ASN A 264 21.69 19.67 -12.67
CA ASN A 264 21.23 21.03 -12.32
C ASN A 264 19.91 21.16 -11.55
N GLY A 265 19.67 20.34 -10.54
CA GLY A 265 18.54 20.49 -9.61
C GLY A 265 17.16 20.10 -10.13
N LEU A 266 17.05 19.84 -11.42
CA LEU A 266 15.84 19.34 -12.08
C LEU A 266 16.25 18.14 -12.92
N GLY A 267 16.14 16.94 -12.35
CA GLY A 267 16.40 15.71 -13.08
C GLY A 267 15.43 15.60 -14.26
N GLU A 268 15.88 15.94 -15.47
CA GLU A 268 15.17 15.56 -16.69
C GLU A 268 15.33 14.05 -16.87
N GLU A 269 14.22 13.35 -16.98
CA GLU A 269 14.23 12.00 -17.52
C GLU A 269 14.81 12.08 -18.94
N PRO A 270 15.69 11.16 -19.37
CA PRO A 270 16.05 11.10 -20.79
C PRO A 270 14.77 10.75 -21.55
N ASN A 271 14.18 11.76 -22.18
CA ASN A 271 13.13 11.57 -23.18
C ASN A 271 13.55 10.42 -24.07
N GLY A 272 12.64 9.45 -24.22
CA GLY A 272 12.85 8.19 -24.90
C GLY A 272 13.77 8.31 -26.10
N ALA A 273 14.99 7.85 -25.93
CA ALA A 273 15.74 7.37 -27.06
C ALA A 273 14.91 6.22 -27.60
N ALA A 274 14.14 6.51 -28.64
CA ALA A 274 13.46 5.50 -29.44
C ALA A 274 14.46 4.37 -29.67
N ALA A 275 14.18 3.22 -29.10
CA ALA A 275 14.94 2.01 -29.37
C ALA A 275 14.65 1.56 -30.81
N ASN A 276 15.19 2.31 -31.78
CA ASN A 276 15.43 1.84 -33.13
C ASN A 276 16.72 1.04 -33.08
N GLY A 277 16.62 -0.23 -32.76
CA GLY A 277 17.75 -1.12 -32.73
C GLY A 277 17.27 -2.55 -32.60
N HIS A 278 17.57 -3.35 -33.61
CA HIS A 278 17.31 -4.77 -33.73
C HIS A 278 17.34 -5.49 -32.39
N ALA A 279 16.31 -6.28 -32.12
CA ALA A 279 16.21 -7.12 -30.94
C ALA A 279 17.45 -8.03 -30.86
N ALA A 280 18.41 -7.64 -30.03
CA ALA A 280 19.41 -8.57 -29.55
C ALA A 280 18.68 -9.70 -28.80
N PRO A 281 19.13 -10.95 -28.86
CA PRO A 281 18.50 -12.05 -28.14
C PRO A 281 18.42 -11.68 -26.67
N GLU A 282 17.22 -11.86 -26.10
CA GLU A 282 16.93 -11.53 -24.72
C GLU A 282 17.95 -12.25 -23.82
N SER A 283 18.89 -11.50 -23.24
CA SER A 283 19.91 -12.08 -22.37
C SER A 283 19.21 -12.80 -21.23
N ALA A 284 19.65 -14.00 -20.90
CA ALA A 284 19.12 -14.79 -19.78
C ALA A 284 19.29 -14.07 -18.42
N VAL A 285 20.09 -13.03 -18.38
CA VAL A 285 20.42 -12.24 -17.19
C VAL A 285 19.48 -11.02 -17.12
N TRP A 286 18.94 -10.78 -15.92
CA TRP A 286 18.13 -9.59 -15.62
C TRP A 286 19.05 -8.37 -15.51
N ASP A 287 19.05 -7.51 -16.53
CA ASP A 287 19.85 -6.30 -16.60
C ASP A 287 19.02 -5.00 -16.49
N TRP A 288 19.69 -3.86 -16.54
CA TRP A 288 19.04 -2.55 -16.48
C TRP A 288 18.14 -2.28 -17.70
N LYS A 289 18.45 -2.80 -18.89
CA LYS A 289 17.63 -2.62 -20.10
C LYS A 289 16.29 -3.31 -19.95
N ARG A 290 16.31 -4.53 -19.41
CA ARG A 290 15.10 -5.29 -19.14
C ARG A 290 14.25 -4.62 -18.03
N THR A 291 14.90 -4.11 -16.99
CA THR A 291 14.23 -3.34 -15.92
C THR A 291 13.57 -2.09 -16.49
N GLU A 292 14.27 -1.34 -17.35
CA GLU A 292 13.74 -0.14 -17.98
C GLU A 292 12.58 -0.45 -18.94
N LYS A 293 12.69 -1.51 -19.74
CA LYS A 293 11.60 -1.98 -20.61
C LYS A 293 10.32 -2.28 -19.82
N GLU A 294 10.43 -3.00 -18.69
CA GLU A 294 9.28 -3.29 -17.83
C GLU A 294 8.75 -2.01 -17.15
N ARG A 295 9.64 -1.12 -16.72
CA ARG A 295 9.25 0.18 -16.16
C ARG A 295 8.44 1.00 -17.15
N LEU A 296 8.93 1.17 -18.37
CA LEU A 296 8.25 1.95 -19.43
C LEU A 296 6.91 1.34 -19.80
N LYS A 297 6.83 0.02 -19.95
CA LYS A 297 5.57 -0.68 -20.19
C LYS A 297 4.54 -0.44 -19.08
N GLY A 298 5.00 -0.40 -17.83
CA GLY A 298 4.12 -0.09 -16.69
C GLY A 298 3.70 1.37 -16.66
N LEU A 299 4.58 2.28 -17.13
CA LEU A 299 4.33 3.72 -17.13
C LEU A 299 3.19 4.10 -18.08
N GLU A 300 3.05 3.43 -19.22
CA GLU A 300 1.92 3.63 -20.14
C GLU A 300 0.56 3.55 -19.44
N TYR A 301 0.38 2.59 -18.54
CA TYR A 301 -0.85 2.49 -17.74
C TYR A 301 -0.90 3.51 -16.59
N ALA A 302 0.25 3.84 -16.01
CA ALA A 302 0.34 4.73 -14.87
C ALA A 302 0.02 6.20 -15.25
N GLU A 303 0.36 6.62 -16.46
CA GLU A 303 0.07 7.96 -17.00
C GLU A 303 -1.43 8.26 -17.02
N HIS A 304 -2.28 7.26 -17.28
CA HIS A 304 -3.73 7.43 -17.20
C HIS A 304 -4.21 7.79 -15.79
N LEU A 305 -3.57 7.26 -14.73
CA LEU A 305 -3.86 7.68 -13.36
C LEU A 305 -3.30 9.07 -13.07
N ALA A 306 -2.14 9.41 -13.61
CA ALA A 306 -1.53 10.72 -13.41
C ALA A 306 -2.36 11.83 -14.06
N SER A 307 -2.95 11.58 -15.24
CA SER A 307 -3.79 12.54 -15.95
C SER A 307 -5.03 12.98 -15.16
N LEU A 308 -5.48 12.19 -14.19
CA LEU A 308 -6.61 12.57 -13.31
C LEU A 308 -6.28 13.78 -12.41
N ASP A 309 -5.01 14.13 -12.25
CA ASP A 309 -4.63 15.36 -11.51
C ASP A 309 -5.14 16.62 -12.23
N GLY A 310 -5.36 16.57 -13.56
CA GLY A 310 -5.96 17.64 -14.34
C GLY A 310 -7.47 17.86 -14.10
N LEU A 311 -8.15 16.95 -13.37
CA LEU A 311 -9.56 17.14 -13.01
C LEU A 311 -9.80 18.36 -12.11
N LEU A 312 -8.77 18.89 -11.46
CA LEU A 312 -8.86 20.14 -10.69
C LEU A 312 -9.28 21.31 -11.58
N ASP A 313 -8.89 21.29 -12.85
CA ASP A 313 -9.22 22.32 -13.84
C ASP A 313 -10.68 22.21 -14.33
N GLN A 314 -11.36 21.13 -14.00
CA GLN A 314 -12.77 20.88 -14.34
C GLN A 314 -13.74 21.24 -13.20
N PHE A 315 -13.21 21.80 -12.10
CA PHE A 315 -14.06 22.26 -11.01
C PHE A 315 -14.76 23.56 -11.39
N GLU A 316 -16.09 23.50 -11.48
CA GLU A 316 -16.93 24.65 -11.78
C GLU A 316 -18.11 24.70 -10.79
N PRO A 317 -18.25 25.79 -10.02
CA PRO A 317 -19.30 25.88 -9.00
C PRO A 317 -20.71 26.11 -9.57
N GLY A 318 -20.84 26.43 -10.88
CA GLY A 318 -22.06 26.89 -11.50
C GLY A 318 -22.30 28.42 -11.26
N GLU A 319 -22.99 29.09 -12.18
CA GLU A 319 -23.26 30.55 -12.10
C GLU A 319 -24.09 30.89 -10.85
N ASP A 320 -25.10 30.07 -10.52
CA ASP A 320 -26.01 30.25 -9.37
C ASP A 320 -25.65 29.34 -8.18
N GLY A 321 -24.46 28.72 -8.20
CA GLY A 321 -24.04 27.74 -7.20
C GLY A 321 -24.61 26.34 -7.45
N PRO A 322 -24.51 25.42 -6.48
CA PRO A 322 -24.92 24.03 -6.66
C PRO A 322 -26.45 23.90 -6.76
N LEU A 323 -26.93 22.97 -7.59
CA LEU A 323 -28.36 22.68 -7.77
C LEU A 323 -29.07 22.20 -6.48
N GLY A 324 -28.31 21.77 -5.48
CA GLY A 324 -28.86 21.37 -4.18
C GLY A 324 -27.76 21.14 -3.15
N VAL A 325 -28.10 21.32 -1.87
CA VAL A 325 -27.22 21.06 -0.74
C VAL A 325 -27.88 20.03 0.16
N PHE A 326 -27.23 18.87 0.30
CA PHE A 326 -27.75 17.75 1.08
C PHE A 326 -26.78 17.43 2.22
N GLY A 327 -27.32 17.17 3.41
CA GLY A 327 -26.54 16.70 4.54
C GLY A 327 -26.08 15.25 4.35
N PRO A 328 -25.04 14.79 5.07
CA PRO A 328 -24.72 13.38 5.14
C PRO A 328 -25.91 12.63 5.74
N GLY A 329 -26.28 11.52 5.12
CA GLY A 329 -27.40 10.68 5.56
C GLY A 329 -27.20 10.08 6.94
#